data_d9c9654fbd31974612af669ad28ab9ab
#
_entry.id   d9c9654fbd31974612af669ad28ab9ab
#
_cell.length_a   1.000
_cell.length_b   1.000
_cell.length_c   1.000
_cell.angle_alpha   90.00
_cell.angle_beta   90.00
_cell.angle_gamma   90.00
#
_symmetry.space_group_name_H-M   'P 1'
#
loop_
_entity.id
_entity.type
_entity.pdbx_description
1 polymer ?
#
loop_
_entity_poly.entity_id
_entity_poly.type
_entity_poly.pdbx_seq_one_letter_code
_entity_poly.pdbx_strand_id
1 'polypeptide(L)'
;MKNKIISTIASVLLGLLVSQNASAQQGICVAPQRPVCPLVVSAVPQYEFTFSRLIFADNPIAVHELGDYVGFPHWQADCSDSDPHFISAIKRMTRIETNDTSQSISLMDGAIYDYPALYMVEAGFASFTEFEAIQLRESLLRGGFLLVDDFHGSYQWGKFLEWMGKIFPDREVVDIPKDHEVFHVHFDIENFVQIPGLRALCLNNGATWERPMTKSSGVVESNQSRQEPAWRAILDDEGRVMVMINWNVDLGDAWEHADMEEYASEYTSTAYRLGVNYMIYSMTH
;
A
#
# COMPACT_ATOMS: atom_id res chain seq x y z
N MET A 1 -43.61 -38.22 15.08
CA MET A 1 -43.88 -36.89 14.53
C MET A 1 -43.04 -35.77 15.20
N LYS A 2 -42.68 -35.82 16.50
CA LYS A 2 -41.89 -34.76 17.17
C LYS A 2 -40.44 -34.60 16.64
N ASN A 3 -39.78 -35.68 16.22
CA ASN A 3 -38.37 -35.62 15.78
C ASN A 3 -38.17 -35.01 14.37
N LYS A 4 -39.20 -35.01 13.51
CA LYS A 4 -39.10 -34.37 12.17
C LYS A 4 -39.24 -32.85 12.24
N ILE A 5 -40.01 -32.34 13.20
CA ILE A 5 -40.20 -30.88 13.35
C ILE A 5 -38.93 -30.23 13.91
N ILE A 6 -38.18 -30.87 14.83
CA ILE A 6 -36.95 -30.36 15.41
C ILE A 6 -35.85 -30.30 14.33
N SER A 7 -35.78 -31.31 13.46
CA SER A 7 -34.78 -31.32 12.35
C SER A 7 -35.01 -30.18 11.34
N THR A 8 -36.26 -29.86 11.04
CA THR A 8 -36.63 -28.81 10.06
C THR A 8 -36.33 -27.42 10.66
N ILE A 9 -36.59 -27.21 11.93
CA ILE A 9 -36.31 -25.92 12.61
C ILE A 9 -34.79 -25.67 12.73
N ALA A 10 -34.00 -26.70 13.03
CA ALA A 10 -32.55 -26.59 13.09
C ALA A 10 -31.92 -26.23 11.71
N SER A 11 -32.46 -26.85 10.62
CA SER A 11 -31.99 -26.56 9.26
C SER A 11 -32.33 -25.14 8.80
N VAL A 12 -33.51 -24.63 9.17
CA VAL A 12 -33.94 -23.26 8.83
C VAL A 12 -33.14 -22.22 9.64
N LEU A 13 -32.89 -22.48 10.91
CA LEU A 13 -32.06 -21.59 11.75
C LEU A 13 -30.60 -21.55 11.27
N LEU A 14 -30.03 -22.69 10.87
CA LEU A 14 -28.69 -22.74 10.32
C LEU A 14 -28.59 -22.02 8.97
N GLY A 15 -29.61 -22.18 8.11
CA GLY A 15 -29.69 -21.46 6.83
C GLY A 15 -29.82 -19.94 7.01
N LEU A 16 -30.55 -19.48 8.02
CA LEU A 16 -30.69 -18.04 8.32
C LEU A 16 -29.40 -17.44 8.89
N LEU A 17 -28.68 -18.17 9.73
CA LEU A 17 -27.39 -17.72 10.25
C LEU A 17 -26.32 -17.64 9.15
N VAL A 18 -26.28 -18.62 8.24
CA VAL A 18 -25.36 -18.60 7.08
C VAL A 18 -25.71 -17.47 6.10
N SER A 19 -27.02 -17.20 5.89
CA SER A 19 -27.44 -16.09 5.01
C SER A 19 -27.17 -14.70 5.61
N GLN A 20 -27.26 -14.57 6.93
CA GLN A 20 -26.92 -13.31 7.63
C GLN A 20 -25.42 -13.02 7.59
N ASN A 21 -24.56 -14.03 7.78
CA ASN A 21 -23.11 -13.84 7.66
C ASN A 21 -22.70 -13.53 6.21
N ALA A 22 -23.31 -14.17 5.22
CA ALA A 22 -23.03 -13.87 3.81
C ALA A 22 -23.48 -12.44 3.40
N SER A 23 -24.59 -11.95 3.95
CA SER A 23 -25.06 -10.58 3.67
C SER A 23 -24.26 -9.54 4.45
N ALA A 24 -23.74 -9.83 5.63
CA ALA A 24 -22.82 -8.96 6.38
C ALA A 24 -21.48 -8.84 5.64
N GLN A 25 -20.90 -9.93 5.18
CA GLN A 25 -19.67 -9.90 4.37
C GLN A 25 -19.84 -9.15 3.04
N GLN A 26 -21.00 -9.25 2.39
CA GLN A 26 -21.28 -8.51 1.15
C GLN A 26 -21.40 -7.00 1.37
N GLY A 27 -21.76 -6.53 2.56
CA GLY A 27 -21.87 -5.12 2.90
C GLY A 27 -20.53 -4.41 3.10
N ILE A 28 -19.47 -5.16 3.43
CA ILE A 28 -18.12 -4.64 3.70
C ILE A 28 -17.32 -4.47 2.40
N CYS A 29 -17.61 -5.28 1.39
CA CYS A 29 -16.92 -5.28 0.10
C CYS A 29 -17.54 -4.30 -0.91
N VAL A 30 -17.94 -3.13 -0.48
CA VAL A 30 -18.43 -2.06 -1.37
C VAL A 30 -17.25 -1.47 -2.12
N ALA A 31 -17.46 -1.13 -3.40
CA ALA A 31 -16.45 -0.45 -4.19
C ALA A 31 -15.96 0.82 -3.46
N PRO A 32 -14.65 1.09 -3.48
CA PRO A 32 -14.09 2.24 -2.78
C PRO A 32 -14.78 3.53 -3.24
N GLN A 33 -15.11 4.37 -2.28
CA GLN A 33 -15.59 5.72 -2.60
C GLN A 33 -14.44 6.51 -3.20
N ARG A 34 -14.76 7.47 -4.08
CA ARG A 34 -13.73 8.33 -4.67
C ARG A 34 -12.97 9.05 -3.56
N PRO A 35 -11.69 8.78 -3.39
CA PRO A 35 -10.90 9.40 -2.34
C PRO A 35 -10.71 10.91 -2.60
N VAL A 36 -10.56 11.67 -1.53
CA VAL A 36 -10.27 13.11 -1.59
C VAL A 36 -8.94 13.35 -0.90
N CYS A 37 -7.86 13.18 -1.66
CA CYS A 37 -6.53 13.50 -1.16
C CYS A 37 -6.31 15.02 -1.11
N PRO A 38 -5.67 15.54 -0.07
CA PRO A 38 -5.25 16.94 -0.05
C PRO A 38 -4.26 17.21 -1.19
N LEU A 39 -4.59 18.15 -2.07
CA LEU A 39 -3.62 18.68 -3.02
C LEU A 39 -2.77 19.72 -2.31
N VAL A 40 -1.46 19.56 -2.37
CA VAL A 40 -0.56 20.54 -1.77
C VAL A 40 -0.48 21.77 -2.61
N VAL A 41 -0.63 22.85 -1.92
CA VAL A 41 -0.08 24.11 -2.36
C VAL A 41 1.16 24.37 -1.51
N SER A 42 2.33 24.13 -2.10
CA SER A 42 3.66 24.48 -1.65
C SER A 42 3.74 25.36 -0.39
N ALA A 43 3.72 24.76 0.77
CA ALA A 43 4.21 25.39 1.97
C ALA A 43 5.48 24.66 2.39
N VAL A 44 6.54 25.40 2.68
CA VAL A 44 7.74 24.83 3.30
C VAL A 44 7.29 24.01 4.53
N PRO A 45 7.73 22.75 4.69
CA PRO A 45 7.37 21.93 5.83
C PRO A 45 7.66 22.68 7.13
N GLN A 46 6.67 22.73 8.02
CA GLN A 46 6.80 23.41 9.32
C GLN A 46 6.96 22.43 10.47
N TYR A 47 6.92 21.15 10.17
CA TYR A 47 6.95 20.04 11.13
C TYR A 47 8.19 19.17 10.92
N GLU A 48 8.56 18.39 11.93
CA GLU A 48 9.68 17.44 11.83
C GLU A 48 9.42 16.38 10.75
N PHE A 49 8.15 16.00 10.59
CA PHE A 49 7.72 15.06 9.56
C PHE A 49 6.41 15.49 8.93
N THR A 50 6.26 15.26 7.63
CA THR A 50 5.00 15.40 6.89
C THR A 50 4.76 14.16 6.06
N PHE A 51 3.66 13.46 6.28
CA PHE A 51 3.29 12.33 5.43
C PHE A 51 2.93 12.83 4.04
N SER A 52 3.69 12.37 3.05
CA SER A 52 3.65 12.92 1.70
C SER A 52 3.46 11.82 0.67
N ARG A 53 2.40 11.92 -0.14
CA ARG A 53 2.12 11.03 -1.26
C ARG A 53 2.75 11.51 -2.54
N LEU A 54 3.28 10.60 -3.33
CA LEU A 54 3.80 10.88 -4.66
C LEU A 54 2.64 10.89 -5.67
N ILE A 55 2.45 11.99 -6.37
CA ILE A 55 1.54 12.10 -7.52
C ILE A 55 2.23 11.50 -8.75
N PHE A 56 1.57 10.57 -9.41
CA PHE A 56 2.00 10.00 -10.69
C PHE A 56 0.84 9.91 -11.67
N ALA A 57 1.15 9.78 -12.95
CA ALA A 57 0.17 9.49 -13.98
C ALA A 57 -0.08 7.99 -14.08
N ASP A 58 -1.33 7.60 -14.29
CA ASP A 58 -1.67 6.21 -14.55
C ASP A 58 -1.12 5.74 -15.90
N ASN A 59 -0.60 4.54 -15.94
CA ASN A 59 -0.24 3.85 -17.16
C ASN A 59 -1.51 3.31 -17.83
N PRO A 60 -1.97 3.88 -18.96
CA PRO A 60 -3.23 3.50 -19.57
C PRO A 60 -3.23 2.05 -20.08
N ILE A 61 -2.06 1.47 -20.37
CA ILE A 61 -1.93 0.08 -20.78
C ILE A 61 -2.16 -0.82 -19.58
N ALA A 62 -1.54 -0.54 -18.43
CA ALA A 62 -1.74 -1.33 -17.21
C ALA A 62 -3.20 -1.28 -16.74
N VAL A 63 -3.81 -0.10 -16.70
CA VAL A 63 -5.23 0.07 -16.36
C VAL A 63 -6.13 -0.75 -17.30
N HIS A 64 -5.87 -0.70 -18.62
CA HIS A 64 -6.65 -1.48 -19.60
C HIS A 64 -6.46 -2.99 -19.45
N GLU A 65 -5.20 -3.44 -19.30
CA GLU A 65 -4.88 -4.88 -19.24
C GLU A 65 -5.33 -5.52 -17.94
N LEU A 66 -5.23 -4.83 -16.81
CA LEU A 66 -5.74 -5.31 -15.53
C LEU A 66 -7.27 -5.10 -15.39
N GLY A 67 -7.85 -4.21 -16.20
CA GLY A 67 -9.28 -3.91 -16.16
C GLY A 67 -9.68 -3.12 -14.91
N ASP A 68 -8.74 -2.41 -14.32
CA ASP A 68 -8.96 -1.65 -13.10
C ASP A 68 -9.30 -0.19 -13.38
N TYR A 69 -10.58 0.06 -13.58
CA TYR A 69 -11.14 1.40 -13.86
C TYR A 69 -11.83 1.94 -12.60
N VAL A 70 -11.05 2.35 -11.61
CA VAL A 70 -11.57 2.86 -10.33
C VAL A 70 -12.22 4.24 -10.43
N GLY A 71 -12.00 4.96 -11.54
CA GLY A 71 -12.61 6.27 -11.80
C GLY A 71 -11.92 7.46 -11.13
N PHE A 72 -10.75 7.24 -10.57
CA PHE A 72 -9.83 8.24 -10.01
C PHE A 72 -8.38 7.81 -10.28
N PRO A 73 -7.38 8.70 -10.21
CA PRO A 73 -5.98 8.33 -10.34
C PRO A 73 -5.53 7.38 -9.22
N HIS A 74 -4.82 6.30 -9.55
CA HIS A 74 -4.42 5.26 -8.59
C HIS A 74 -3.56 5.78 -7.43
N TRP A 75 -2.79 6.86 -7.60
CA TRP A 75 -2.05 7.48 -6.49
C TRP A 75 -2.95 7.99 -5.35
N GLN A 76 -4.26 8.13 -5.60
CA GLN A 76 -5.26 8.54 -4.61
C GLN A 76 -5.86 7.39 -3.80
N ALA A 77 -5.50 6.13 -4.10
CA ALA A 77 -6.07 5.00 -3.35
C ALA A 77 -5.92 5.23 -1.84
N ASP A 78 -6.97 4.92 -1.09
CA ASP A 78 -7.07 4.89 0.37
C ASP A 78 -6.85 6.23 1.11
N CYS A 79 -6.41 7.30 0.44
CA CYS A 79 -5.91 8.51 1.09
C CYS A 79 -6.88 9.21 2.05
N SER A 80 -8.20 9.01 1.87
CA SER A 80 -9.21 9.67 2.68
C SER A 80 -9.17 9.27 4.15
N ASP A 81 -8.86 8.01 4.42
CA ASP A 81 -8.88 7.42 5.76
C ASP A 81 -7.50 6.87 6.15
N SER A 82 -6.74 6.26 5.23
CA SER A 82 -5.42 5.72 5.52
C SER A 82 -4.45 6.79 6.03
N ASP A 83 -4.39 7.94 5.37
CA ASP A 83 -3.46 9.02 5.72
C ASP A 83 -3.75 9.62 7.11
N PRO A 84 -5.01 10.03 7.43
CA PRO A 84 -5.34 10.50 8.78
C PRO A 84 -5.10 9.45 9.86
N HIS A 85 -5.40 8.18 9.59
CA HIS A 85 -5.15 7.10 10.54
C HIS A 85 -3.65 6.92 10.78
N PHE A 86 -2.82 6.90 9.73
CA PHE A 86 -1.38 6.77 9.88
C PHE A 86 -0.75 7.99 10.59
N ILE A 87 -1.15 9.21 10.25
CA ILE A 87 -0.71 10.43 10.94
C ILE A 87 -1.08 10.40 12.43
N SER A 88 -2.31 9.94 12.74
CA SER A 88 -2.74 9.75 14.13
C SER A 88 -1.88 8.71 14.86
N ALA A 89 -1.49 7.63 14.18
CA ALA A 89 -0.60 6.62 14.74
C ALA A 89 0.79 7.19 15.03
N ILE A 90 1.38 7.96 14.12
CA ILE A 90 2.68 8.62 14.35
C ILE A 90 2.64 9.45 15.63
N LYS A 91 1.61 10.30 15.80
CA LYS A 91 1.43 11.17 16.98
C LYS A 91 1.28 10.39 18.28
N ARG A 92 0.69 9.20 18.23
CA ARG A 92 0.44 8.35 19.41
C ARG A 92 1.60 7.43 19.75
N MET A 93 2.35 6.98 18.75
CA MET A 93 3.39 5.97 18.89
C MET A 93 4.79 6.58 18.99
N THR A 94 4.94 7.85 18.63
CA THR A 94 6.20 8.59 18.68
C THR A 94 6.05 9.95 19.39
N ARG A 95 7.15 10.71 19.46
CA ARG A 95 7.12 12.13 19.90
C ARG A 95 7.41 13.08 18.76
N ILE A 96 7.39 12.60 17.52
CA ILE A 96 7.69 13.37 16.33
C ILE A 96 6.53 14.33 16.05
N GLU A 97 6.86 15.59 15.85
CA GLU A 97 5.88 16.60 15.43
C GLU A 97 5.54 16.40 13.95
N THR A 98 4.29 16.11 13.66
CA THR A 98 3.80 15.92 12.30
C THR A 98 2.60 16.79 12.00
N ASN A 99 2.41 17.12 10.72
CA ASN A 99 1.23 17.81 10.23
C ASN A 99 -0.05 17.01 10.56
N ASP A 100 -1.19 17.69 10.64
CA ASP A 100 -2.51 17.06 10.82
C ASP A 100 -3.05 16.42 9.54
N THR A 101 -2.54 16.84 8.39
CA THR A 101 -2.95 16.37 7.06
C THR A 101 -1.76 15.93 6.24
N SER A 102 -1.98 14.91 5.41
CA SER A 102 -1.00 14.51 4.40
C SER A 102 -0.84 15.58 3.32
N GLN A 103 0.21 15.42 2.52
CA GLN A 103 0.50 16.26 1.37
C GLN A 103 0.64 15.39 0.12
N SER A 104 0.25 15.90 -1.04
CA SER A 104 0.44 15.19 -2.31
C SER A 104 1.43 15.96 -3.18
N ILE A 105 2.56 15.34 -3.50
CA ILE A 105 3.74 15.98 -4.08
C ILE A 105 3.84 15.65 -5.56
N SER A 106 3.91 16.68 -6.40
CA SER A 106 4.21 16.55 -7.82
C SER A 106 5.71 16.60 -8.08
N LEU A 107 6.17 15.81 -9.05
CA LEU A 107 7.55 15.86 -9.54
C LEU A 107 7.81 17.07 -10.48
N MET A 108 6.78 17.85 -10.79
CA MET A 108 6.85 18.92 -11.81
C MET A 108 7.18 20.29 -11.25
N ASP A 109 7.03 20.53 -9.95
CA ASP A 109 7.11 21.87 -9.35
C ASP A 109 8.31 22.08 -8.39
N GLY A 110 9.17 21.06 -8.25
CA GLY A 110 10.33 21.10 -7.37
C GLY A 110 10.05 20.92 -5.88
N ALA A 111 8.79 20.81 -5.47
CA ALA A 111 8.42 20.61 -4.06
C ALA A 111 9.00 19.30 -3.48
N ILE A 112 9.31 18.32 -4.32
CA ILE A 112 9.90 17.04 -3.90
C ILE A 112 11.16 17.21 -3.02
N TYR A 113 11.92 18.28 -3.21
CA TYR A 113 13.14 18.51 -2.43
C TYR A 113 12.89 19.02 -1.01
N ASP A 114 11.66 19.48 -0.75
CA ASP A 114 11.22 19.91 0.59
C ASP A 114 10.55 18.75 1.37
N TYR A 115 10.22 17.65 0.68
CA TYR A 115 9.53 16.49 1.24
C TYR A 115 10.34 15.20 0.98
N PRO A 116 11.37 14.93 1.77
CA PRO A 116 12.31 13.85 1.49
C PRO A 116 11.73 12.44 1.64
N ALA A 117 10.63 12.28 2.38
CA ALA A 117 9.96 10.99 2.56
C ALA A 117 8.64 10.96 1.80
N LEU A 118 8.56 10.06 0.81
CA LEU A 118 7.40 9.91 -0.07
C LEU A 118 6.78 8.53 0.07
N TYR A 119 5.45 8.48 0.02
CA TYR A 119 4.65 7.27 -0.06
C TYR A 119 4.03 7.14 -1.45
N MET A 120 4.12 5.96 -2.03
CA MET A 120 3.59 5.61 -3.33
C MET A 120 2.78 4.33 -3.24
N VAL A 121 1.49 4.44 -3.43
CA VAL A 121 0.52 3.34 -3.48
C VAL A 121 0.29 2.92 -4.93
N GLU A 122 -0.18 1.69 -5.18
CA GLU A 122 -0.58 1.19 -6.50
C GLU A 122 0.50 1.35 -7.60
N ALA A 123 1.73 1.07 -7.24
CA ALA A 123 2.91 1.30 -8.06
C ALA A 123 2.90 0.55 -9.42
N GLY A 124 2.13 -0.54 -9.52
CA GLY A 124 1.93 -1.30 -10.75
C GLY A 124 1.22 -0.54 -11.85
N PHE A 125 0.50 0.53 -11.51
CA PHE A 125 -0.20 1.40 -12.45
C PHE A 125 0.56 2.66 -12.82
N ALA A 126 1.72 2.91 -12.23
CA ALA A 126 2.43 4.16 -12.43
C ALA A 126 3.07 4.30 -13.82
N SER A 127 3.15 5.54 -14.26
CA SER A 127 3.89 5.95 -15.44
C SER A 127 4.61 7.27 -15.16
N PHE A 128 5.88 7.35 -15.55
CA PHE A 128 6.71 8.53 -15.38
C PHE A 128 7.27 8.99 -16.73
N THR A 129 7.24 10.30 -16.96
CA THR A 129 8.00 10.94 -18.02
C THR A 129 9.50 10.90 -17.69
N GLU A 130 10.34 11.16 -18.70
CA GLU A 130 11.79 11.25 -18.49
C GLU A 130 12.17 12.34 -17.47
N PHE A 131 11.49 13.48 -17.51
CA PHE A 131 11.71 14.57 -16.56
C PHE A 131 11.36 14.15 -15.13
N GLU A 132 10.20 13.55 -14.91
CA GLU A 132 9.78 13.06 -13.59
C GLU A 132 10.74 11.99 -13.05
N ALA A 133 11.20 11.09 -13.93
CA ALA A 133 12.19 10.07 -13.54
C ALA A 133 13.51 10.69 -13.07
N ILE A 134 13.99 11.74 -13.75
CA ILE A 134 15.18 12.49 -13.34
C ILE A 134 14.96 13.19 -11.99
N GLN A 135 13.82 13.85 -11.79
CA GLN A 135 13.52 14.55 -10.53
C GLN A 135 13.47 13.58 -9.35
N LEU A 136 12.78 12.45 -9.53
CA LEU A 136 12.69 11.43 -8.47
C LEU A 136 14.07 10.83 -8.16
N ARG A 137 14.85 10.47 -9.18
CA ARG A 137 16.22 9.99 -9.01
C ARG A 137 17.08 10.98 -8.21
N GLU A 138 17.10 12.25 -8.63
CA GLU A 138 17.89 13.29 -7.96
C GLU A 138 17.48 13.48 -6.50
N SER A 139 16.17 13.46 -6.22
CA SER A 139 15.67 13.56 -4.84
C SER A 139 16.16 12.39 -3.98
N LEU A 140 16.03 11.16 -4.48
CA LEU A 140 16.43 9.96 -3.76
C LEU A 140 17.95 9.90 -3.52
N LEU A 141 18.76 10.29 -4.50
CA LEU A 141 20.21 10.36 -4.35
C LEU A 141 20.69 11.46 -3.38
N ARG A 142 19.86 12.47 -3.13
CA ARG A 142 20.14 13.57 -2.18
C ARG A 142 19.68 13.29 -0.75
N GLY A 143 19.32 12.07 -0.44
CA GLY A 143 18.87 11.67 0.89
C GLY A 143 17.36 11.38 0.96
N GLY A 144 16.64 11.46 -0.16
CA GLY A 144 15.22 11.11 -0.19
C GLY A 144 14.96 9.63 0.05
N PHE A 145 13.72 9.33 0.44
CA PHE A 145 13.22 7.98 0.69
C PHE A 145 11.86 7.81 0.02
N LEU A 146 11.66 6.72 -0.70
CA LEU A 146 10.40 6.34 -1.32
C LEU A 146 9.91 5.01 -0.74
N LEU A 147 8.74 5.02 -0.10
CA LEU A 147 8.01 3.82 0.26
C LEU A 147 7.06 3.45 -0.88
N VAL A 148 7.25 2.28 -1.46
CA VAL A 148 6.40 1.72 -2.53
C VAL A 148 5.57 0.59 -1.94
N ASP A 149 4.25 0.67 -2.10
CA ASP A 149 3.29 -0.19 -1.44
C ASP A 149 2.12 -0.55 -2.36
N ASP A 150 1.31 -1.51 -1.97
CA ASP A 150 0.05 -1.91 -2.60
C ASP A 150 0.19 -2.16 -4.11
N PHE A 151 1.01 -3.14 -4.46
CA PHE A 151 1.04 -3.67 -5.81
C PHE A 151 1.35 -5.17 -5.80
N HIS A 152 0.70 -5.92 -6.69
CA HIS A 152 0.55 -7.34 -6.51
C HIS A 152 0.80 -8.13 -7.80
N GLY A 153 1.36 -9.33 -7.63
CA GLY A 153 1.57 -10.26 -8.72
C GLY A 153 2.69 -9.90 -9.68
N SER A 154 2.95 -10.81 -10.60
CA SER A 154 4.10 -10.70 -11.53
C SER A 154 3.89 -9.62 -12.59
N TYR A 155 2.63 -9.35 -12.97
CA TYR A 155 2.34 -8.32 -13.96
C TYR A 155 2.66 -6.92 -13.42
N GLN A 156 2.11 -6.58 -12.25
CA GLN A 156 2.36 -5.27 -11.62
C GLN A 156 3.84 -5.13 -11.25
N TRP A 157 4.49 -6.22 -10.80
CA TRP A 157 5.94 -6.25 -10.60
C TRP A 157 6.72 -5.91 -11.88
N GLY A 158 6.33 -6.49 -13.02
CA GLY A 158 6.94 -6.17 -14.31
C GLY A 158 6.78 -4.69 -14.69
N LYS A 159 5.59 -4.12 -14.46
CA LYS A 159 5.32 -2.69 -14.70
C LYS A 159 6.14 -1.79 -13.77
N PHE A 160 6.25 -2.15 -12.50
CA PHE A 160 7.12 -1.47 -11.55
C PHE A 160 8.59 -1.46 -12.05
N LEU A 161 9.11 -2.60 -12.47
CA LEU A 161 10.48 -2.67 -13.00
C LEU A 161 10.70 -1.86 -14.27
N GLU A 162 9.68 -1.75 -15.15
CA GLU A 162 9.76 -0.95 -16.37
C GLU A 162 10.05 0.53 -16.08
N TRP A 163 9.34 1.14 -15.12
CA TRP A 163 9.55 2.55 -14.79
C TRP A 163 10.70 2.75 -13.79
N MET A 164 10.91 1.84 -12.86
CA MET A 164 12.04 1.91 -11.95
C MET A 164 13.39 1.81 -12.69
N GLY A 165 13.47 0.98 -13.73
CA GLY A 165 14.65 0.90 -14.60
C GLY A 165 14.94 2.17 -15.39
N LYS A 166 13.98 3.09 -15.56
CA LYS A 166 14.24 4.44 -16.11
C LYS A 166 14.83 5.38 -15.06
N ILE A 167 14.42 5.23 -13.79
CA ILE A 167 14.92 6.03 -12.68
C ILE A 167 16.32 5.56 -12.27
N PHE A 168 16.50 4.25 -12.10
CA PHE A 168 17.75 3.62 -11.69
C PHE A 168 18.19 2.52 -12.68
N PRO A 169 18.68 2.89 -13.87
CA PRO A 169 19.19 1.91 -14.83
C PRO A 169 20.50 1.24 -14.38
N ASP A 170 21.14 1.80 -13.38
CA ASP A 170 22.46 1.45 -12.84
C ASP A 170 22.39 0.79 -11.45
N ARG A 171 21.18 0.51 -10.94
CA ARG A 171 21.00 -0.09 -9.61
C ARG A 171 20.05 -1.28 -9.68
N GLU A 172 20.31 -2.26 -8.84
CA GLU A 172 19.48 -3.46 -8.73
C GLU A 172 18.48 -3.33 -7.58
N VAL A 173 17.34 -3.99 -7.74
CA VAL A 173 16.41 -4.26 -6.65
C VAL A 173 16.93 -5.46 -5.88
N VAL A 174 17.16 -5.30 -4.57
CA VAL A 174 17.67 -6.36 -3.71
C VAL A 174 16.65 -6.78 -2.65
N ASP A 175 16.67 -8.03 -2.24
CA ASP A 175 15.90 -8.47 -1.08
C ASP A 175 16.54 -7.90 0.20
N ILE A 176 15.72 -7.36 1.11
CA ILE A 176 16.20 -6.84 2.39
C ILE A 176 16.15 -7.95 3.43
N PRO A 177 17.28 -8.25 4.12
CA PRO A 177 17.29 -9.20 5.21
C PRO A 177 16.36 -8.76 6.36
N LYS A 178 15.70 -9.73 6.99
CA LYS A 178 14.73 -9.44 8.07
C LYS A 178 15.36 -8.81 9.32
N ASP A 179 16.66 -8.93 9.49
CA ASP A 179 17.47 -8.32 10.55
C ASP A 179 18.04 -6.94 10.15
N HIS A 180 17.66 -6.41 8.98
CA HIS A 180 18.07 -5.07 8.56
C HIS A 180 17.44 -4.02 9.47
N GLU A 181 18.20 -2.97 9.81
CA GLU A 181 17.78 -1.95 10.78
C GLU A 181 16.49 -1.21 10.40
N VAL A 182 16.14 -1.13 9.10
CA VAL A 182 14.87 -0.54 8.65
C VAL A 182 13.65 -1.20 9.32
N PHE A 183 13.77 -2.45 9.76
CA PHE A 183 12.73 -3.17 10.48
C PHE A 183 12.85 -3.11 12.01
N HIS A 184 13.89 -2.46 12.54
CA HIS A 184 14.23 -2.46 13.97
C HIS A 184 14.56 -1.08 14.54
N VAL A 185 14.51 -0.03 13.73
CA VAL A 185 14.92 1.34 14.13
C VAL A 185 14.09 1.90 15.29
N HIS A 186 12.84 1.48 15.45
CA HIS A 186 11.95 1.87 16.55
C HIS A 186 11.17 0.70 17.13
N PHE A 187 10.52 -0.10 16.29
CA PHE A 187 9.84 -1.33 16.67
C PHE A 187 10.61 -2.53 16.13
N ASP A 188 10.76 -3.57 16.92
CA ASP A 188 11.27 -4.85 16.43
C ASP A 188 10.16 -5.58 15.66
N ILE A 189 10.38 -5.77 14.34
CA ILE A 189 9.48 -6.54 13.48
C ILE A 189 9.99 -7.97 13.41
N GLU A 190 9.36 -8.86 14.16
CA GLU A 190 9.71 -10.29 14.17
C GLU A 190 8.84 -11.09 13.19
N ASN A 191 7.57 -10.69 13.00
CA ASN A 191 6.59 -11.37 12.17
C ASN A 191 6.34 -10.59 10.89
N PHE A 192 6.76 -11.17 9.78
CA PHE A 192 6.53 -10.63 8.44
C PHE A 192 5.32 -11.36 7.82
N VAL A 193 4.15 -10.85 8.14
CA VAL A 193 2.88 -11.38 7.61
C VAL A 193 2.53 -10.69 6.31
N GLN A 194 1.86 -11.40 5.41
CA GLN A 194 1.23 -10.77 4.25
C GLN A 194 0.05 -9.91 4.75
N ILE A 195 0.14 -8.62 4.54
CA ILE A 195 -0.92 -7.66 4.86
C ILE A 195 -1.77 -7.51 3.59
N PRO A 196 -3.04 -7.92 3.63
CA PRO A 196 -3.90 -7.94 2.45
C PRO A 196 -4.72 -6.67 2.31
N GLY A 197 -5.07 -6.30 1.08
CA GLY A 197 -6.18 -5.40 0.85
C GLY A 197 -7.52 -6.00 1.30
N LEU A 198 -8.43 -5.17 1.78
CA LEU A 198 -9.78 -5.60 2.22
C LEU A 198 -10.54 -6.31 1.08
N ARG A 199 -10.40 -5.79 -0.12
CA ARG A 199 -11.00 -6.39 -1.32
C ARG A 199 -10.51 -7.82 -1.56
N ALA A 200 -9.23 -8.09 -1.35
CA ALA A 200 -8.67 -9.43 -1.48
C ALA A 200 -9.28 -10.38 -0.47
N LEU A 201 -9.38 -9.98 0.79
CA LEU A 201 -10.05 -10.75 1.84
C LEU A 201 -11.50 -11.08 1.47
N CYS A 202 -12.23 -10.12 0.95
CA CYS A 202 -13.61 -10.27 0.54
C CYS A 202 -13.80 -11.25 -0.63
N LEU A 203 -13.00 -11.07 -1.69
CA LEU A 203 -13.16 -11.83 -2.94
C LEU A 203 -12.56 -13.22 -2.89
N ASN A 204 -11.59 -13.46 -2.02
CA ASN A 204 -10.82 -14.68 -1.93
C ASN A 204 -11.18 -15.56 -0.71
N ASN A 205 -12.36 -15.40 -0.13
CA ASN A 205 -12.81 -16.13 1.06
C ASN A 205 -11.82 -16.04 2.25
N GLY A 206 -11.32 -14.84 2.50
CA GLY A 206 -10.38 -14.57 3.59
C GLY A 206 -8.92 -14.91 3.27
N ALA A 207 -8.58 -15.22 2.01
CA ALA A 207 -7.19 -15.35 1.61
C ALA A 207 -6.50 -13.98 1.55
N THR A 208 -5.24 -13.93 2.01
CA THR A 208 -4.47 -12.69 2.16
C THR A 208 -3.74 -12.25 0.88
N TRP A 209 -3.77 -13.05 -0.16
CA TRP A 209 -3.11 -12.73 -1.43
C TRP A 209 -4.10 -12.13 -2.42
N GLU A 210 -3.69 -11.10 -3.13
CA GLU A 210 -4.49 -10.49 -4.17
C GLU A 210 -4.39 -11.25 -5.49
N ARG A 211 -5.52 -11.36 -6.16
CA ARG A 211 -5.54 -11.80 -7.55
C ARG A 211 -5.44 -10.59 -8.45
N PRO A 212 -4.47 -10.55 -9.36
CA PRO A 212 -4.52 -9.55 -10.43
C PRO A 212 -5.87 -9.68 -11.14
N MET A 213 -6.61 -8.58 -11.24
CA MET A 213 -7.90 -8.56 -11.92
C MET A 213 -7.66 -8.62 -13.43
N THR A 214 -7.78 -9.80 -14.01
CA THR A 214 -7.68 -10.01 -15.45
C THR A 214 -9.07 -10.11 -16.04
N LYS A 215 -9.60 -9.04 -16.62
CA LYS A 215 -10.87 -9.12 -17.36
C LYS A 215 -10.73 -9.07 -18.87
N SER A 216 -9.71 -8.53 -19.44
CA SER A 216 -9.70 -8.25 -20.89
C SER A 216 -8.59 -8.87 -21.71
N SER A 217 -7.45 -9.20 -21.15
CA SER A 217 -6.27 -9.59 -21.94
C SER A 217 -5.98 -11.10 -21.99
N GLY A 218 -6.74 -11.91 -21.25
CA GLY A 218 -6.46 -13.35 -21.15
C GLY A 218 -5.15 -13.68 -20.42
N VAL A 219 -4.46 -12.70 -19.84
CA VAL A 219 -3.37 -12.92 -18.94
C VAL A 219 -3.94 -13.43 -17.61
N VAL A 220 -4.17 -14.72 -17.54
CA VAL A 220 -4.50 -15.40 -16.30
C VAL A 220 -3.18 -15.62 -15.59
N GLU A 221 -2.86 -14.80 -14.59
CA GLU A 221 -1.95 -15.29 -13.57
C GLU A 221 -2.62 -16.51 -12.94
N SER A 222 -2.05 -17.67 -13.21
CA SER A 222 -2.63 -18.92 -12.76
C SER A 222 -2.70 -18.92 -11.24
N ASN A 223 -3.67 -19.64 -10.66
CA ASN A 223 -3.75 -19.91 -9.21
C ASN A 223 -2.45 -20.55 -8.64
N GLN A 224 -1.44 -20.83 -9.47
CA GLN A 224 -0.11 -21.35 -9.10
C GLN A 224 0.89 -20.25 -8.75
N SER A 225 0.61 -18.97 -9.04
CA SER A 225 1.49 -17.85 -8.67
C SER A 225 1.05 -17.17 -7.37
N ARG A 226 0.66 -17.94 -6.36
CA ARG A 226 0.57 -17.43 -4.99
C ARG A 226 1.95 -16.95 -4.62
N GLN A 227 2.14 -15.64 -4.72
CA GLN A 227 3.43 -15.06 -4.43
C GLN A 227 3.42 -14.55 -2.98
N GLU A 228 4.42 -14.98 -2.25
CA GLU A 228 4.61 -14.54 -0.87
C GLU A 228 4.97 -13.05 -0.84
N PRO A 229 4.69 -12.36 0.27
CA PRO A 229 5.10 -10.97 0.42
C PRO A 229 6.63 -10.88 0.39
N ALA A 230 7.15 -9.82 -0.22
CA ALA A 230 8.58 -9.58 -0.26
C ALA A 230 8.91 -8.11 0.03
N TRP A 231 9.88 -7.94 0.91
CA TRP A 231 10.46 -6.66 1.27
C TRP A 231 11.77 -6.50 0.53
N ARG A 232 11.81 -5.53 -0.37
CA ARG A 232 12.95 -5.26 -1.25
C ARG A 232 13.35 -3.81 -1.18
N ALA A 233 14.52 -3.51 -1.71
CA ALA A 233 14.98 -2.12 -1.76
C ALA A 233 15.86 -1.84 -2.96
N ILE A 234 16.02 -0.53 -3.22
CA ILE A 234 17.15 0.02 -3.97
C ILE A 234 17.99 0.79 -2.97
N LEU A 235 19.29 0.47 -2.94
CA LEU A 235 20.25 1.07 -2.02
C LEU A 235 21.10 2.12 -2.73
N ASP A 236 21.59 3.09 -1.98
CA ASP A 236 22.66 3.99 -2.44
C ASP A 236 24.06 3.33 -2.31
N ASP A 237 25.11 4.09 -2.56
CA ASP A 237 26.49 3.60 -2.54
C ASP A 237 26.99 3.30 -1.12
N GLU A 238 26.36 3.88 -0.11
CA GLU A 238 26.64 3.69 1.32
C GLU A 238 25.80 2.55 1.93
N GLY A 239 24.85 2.01 1.19
CA GLY A 239 23.96 0.94 1.64
C GLY A 239 22.66 1.44 2.31
N ARG A 240 22.39 2.76 2.27
CA ARG A 240 21.12 3.32 2.74
C ARG A 240 19.98 2.93 1.82
N VAL A 241 18.82 2.62 2.39
CA VAL A 241 17.61 2.34 1.63
C VAL A 241 17.06 3.66 1.05
N MET A 242 17.12 3.81 -0.27
CA MET A 242 16.48 4.92 -0.99
C MET A 242 15.04 4.60 -1.36
N VAL A 243 14.78 3.38 -1.80
CA VAL A 243 13.44 2.90 -2.16
C VAL A 243 13.16 1.65 -1.36
N MET A 244 12.15 1.72 -0.50
CA MET A 244 11.62 0.56 0.22
C MET A 244 10.42 0.02 -0.53
N ILE A 245 10.41 -1.27 -0.83
CA ILE A 245 9.44 -1.91 -1.71
C ILE A 245 8.71 -3.01 -0.95
N ASN A 246 7.44 -2.82 -0.69
CA ASN A 246 6.52 -3.79 -0.09
C ASN A 246 5.73 -4.48 -1.21
N TRP A 247 6.25 -5.56 -1.76
CA TRP A 247 5.57 -6.28 -2.83
C TRP A 247 4.62 -7.36 -2.28
N ASN A 248 3.39 -7.44 -2.78
CA ASN A 248 2.29 -8.25 -2.26
C ASN A 248 1.93 -7.92 -0.81
N VAL A 249 2.00 -6.66 -0.46
CA VAL A 249 1.67 -6.10 0.85
C VAL A 249 0.88 -4.82 0.61
N ASP A 250 -0.11 -4.56 1.45
CA ASP A 250 -0.98 -3.40 1.41
C ASP A 250 -1.05 -2.75 2.80
N LEU A 251 -0.14 -1.79 3.04
CA LEU A 251 -0.16 -1.01 4.27
C LEU A 251 -1.29 0.01 4.26
N GLY A 252 -1.62 0.54 3.07
CA GLY A 252 -2.65 1.55 2.87
C GLY A 252 -4.01 1.07 3.38
N ASP A 253 -4.47 -0.08 2.90
CA ASP A 253 -5.72 -0.71 3.36
C ASP A 253 -5.69 -1.07 4.85
N ALA A 254 -4.53 -1.52 5.36
CA ALA A 254 -4.41 -1.82 6.78
C ALA A 254 -4.51 -0.59 7.68
N TRP A 255 -4.14 0.60 7.17
CA TRP A 255 -4.38 1.88 7.86
C TRP A 255 -5.81 2.38 7.64
N GLU A 256 -6.34 2.28 6.40
CA GLU A 256 -7.70 2.69 6.05
C GLU A 256 -8.74 1.97 6.91
N HIS A 257 -8.60 0.66 7.03
CA HIS A 257 -9.55 -0.21 7.73
C HIS A 257 -9.18 -0.53 9.18
N ALA A 258 -8.33 0.31 9.80
CA ALA A 258 -7.81 0.08 11.15
C ALA A 258 -8.89 0.07 12.26
N ASP A 259 -10.03 0.69 12.04
CA ASP A 259 -11.16 0.77 12.95
C ASP A 259 -12.29 -0.24 12.62
N MET A 260 -12.10 -1.08 11.59
CA MET A 260 -13.06 -2.12 11.21
C MET A 260 -12.84 -3.40 12.03
N GLU A 261 -13.91 -3.90 12.65
CA GLU A 261 -13.85 -5.14 13.45
C GLU A 261 -13.49 -6.37 12.59
N GLU A 262 -13.87 -6.34 11.31
CA GLU A 262 -13.65 -7.44 10.36
C GLU A 262 -12.23 -7.49 9.80
N TYR A 263 -11.48 -6.40 9.88
CA TYR A 263 -10.08 -6.37 9.46
C TYR A 263 -9.17 -6.74 10.63
N ALA A 264 -8.41 -7.82 10.47
CA ALA A 264 -7.68 -8.39 11.61
C ALA A 264 -6.64 -7.44 12.18
N SER A 265 -6.69 -7.21 13.49
CA SER A 265 -5.78 -6.31 14.21
C SER A 265 -4.30 -6.67 14.08
N GLU A 266 -3.97 -7.90 13.73
CA GLU A 266 -2.60 -8.34 13.43
C GLU A 266 -2.04 -7.58 12.21
N TYR A 267 -2.82 -7.46 11.13
CA TYR A 267 -2.41 -6.73 9.93
C TYR A 267 -2.23 -5.24 10.21
N THR A 268 -3.23 -4.62 10.84
CA THR A 268 -3.19 -3.20 11.23
C THR A 268 -2.00 -2.90 12.14
N SER A 269 -1.78 -3.71 13.17
CA SER A 269 -0.67 -3.53 14.11
C SER A 269 0.69 -3.64 13.42
N THR A 270 0.84 -4.62 12.51
CA THR A 270 2.08 -4.80 11.74
C THR A 270 2.30 -3.65 10.77
N ALA A 271 1.26 -3.22 10.06
CA ALA A 271 1.32 -2.10 9.12
C ALA A 271 1.74 -0.78 9.80
N TYR A 272 1.18 -0.47 10.96
CA TYR A 272 1.58 0.73 11.71
C TYR A 272 3.04 0.67 12.16
N ARG A 273 3.49 -0.46 12.68
CA ARG A 273 4.89 -0.61 13.12
C ARG A 273 5.87 -0.51 11.97
N LEU A 274 5.58 -1.15 10.84
CA LEU A 274 6.38 -1.03 9.62
C LEU A 274 6.42 0.42 9.13
N GLY A 275 5.26 1.07 8.97
CA GLY A 275 5.18 2.46 8.51
C GLY A 275 5.95 3.42 9.42
N VAL A 276 5.83 3.29 10.75
CA VAL A 276 6.59 4.11 11.72
C VAL A 276 8.10 3.84 11.62
N ASN A 277 8.52 2.59 11.46
CA ASN A 277 9.93 2.28 11.25
C ASN A 277 10.46 2.92 9.97
N TYR A 278 9.75 2.81 8.85
CA TYR A 278 10.15 3.41 7.58
C TYR A 278 10.26 4.93 7.67
N MET A 279 9.30 5.57 8.34
CA MET A 279 9.33 7.00 8.61
C MET A 279 10.57 7.38 9.43
N ILE A 280 10.82 6.73 10.56
CA ILE A 280 11.98 7.05 11.42
C ILE A 280 13.29 6.77 10.69
N TYR A 281 13.37 5.66 9.94
CA TYR A 281 14.53 5.36 9.12
C TYR A 281 14.80 6.49 8.10
N SER A 282 13.77 6.97 7.40
CA SER A 282 13.91 8.07 6.43
C SER A 282 14.38 9.39 7.03
N MET A 283 14.16 9.61 8.35
CA MET A 283 14.56 10.82 9.06
C MET A 283 15.97 10.73 9.64
N THR A 284 16.52 9.51 9.76
CA THR A 284 17.78 9.27 10.48
C THR A 284 18.91 8.78 9.59
N HIS A 285 18.61 8.44 8.36
CA HIS A 285 19.52 7.92 7.34
C HIS A 285 19.37 8.69 6.03
#